data_96e4ba0a207c4564c334efb04f4a0206
#
_entry.id   96e4ba0a207c4564c334efb04f4a0206
#
_cell.length_a   1.000
_cell.length_b   1.000
_cell.length_c   1.000
_cell.angle_alpha   90.00
_cell.angle_beta   90.00
_cell.angle_gamma   90.00
#
_symmetry.space_group_name_H-M   'P 1'
#
loop_
_entity.id
_entity.type
_entity.pdbx_description
1 polymer ?
#
loop_
_entity_poly.entity_id
_entity_poly.type
_entity_poly.pdbx_seq_one_letter_code
_entity_poly.pdbx_strand_id
1 'polypeptide(L)'
;MNETDESYMREALHLAEFARGRTSPNPLVGALIVRDGTVVASGWHRAAGEPHAEVHALRMAGELARGATLYVTLEPCAHQGRTGPCAKAVIAAGITRVVVALRDPNPLVAGRGIAMLEAAGIEVVTGVCAVEARRQNAAFLTWVTTNRPLVTLKTAMTLDGKIGSHTGASRWITGEEARLRVHEMRDASDAILVGIGTVLADDPSLTTRLPHRAGKNPLRVVLDSAARTPHDARLVTDGAAPTVIAVSERADPRRVDRLRACGAEVVTLGAERVELPRVLDWLGARDCTSLLVEGGAAVNWSFLSGGYVDRICAFIAPMLMGGMEAPTPIGGVGFDAPQAALHLHDMHVEQVGADLLVTGSLRTPAE
;
A
#
# COMPACT_ATOMS: atom_id res chain seq x y z
N MET A 1 -20.81 -21.64 -4.62
CA MET A 1 -19.81 -21.50 -3.53
C MET A 1 -20.55 -21.83 -2.24
N ASN A 2 -19.90 -22.50 -1.31
CA ASN A 2 -20.52 -22.89 -0.04
C ASN A 2 -20.31 -21.75 0.96
N GLU A 3 -21.37 -21.28 1.64
CA GLU A 3 -21.29 -20.23 2.67
C GLU A 3 -20.26 -20.54 3.76
N THR A 4 -20.04 -21.83 4.03
CA THR A 4 -19.03 -22.32 4.98
C THR A 4 -17.60 -22.04 4.48
N ASP A 5 -17.30 -22.26 3.18
CA ASP A 5 -15.97 -21.95 2.61
C ASP A 5 -15.68 -20.47 2.63
N GLU A 6 -16.68 -19.61 2.36
CA GLU A 6 -16.53 -18.16 2.45
C GLU A 6 -16.26 -17.68 3.88
N SER A 7 -16.90 -18.29 4.88
CA SER A 7 -16.68 -17.92 6.28
C SER A 7 -15.24 -18.19 6.71
N TYR A 8 -14.71 -19.39 6.44
CA TYR A 8 -13.32 -19.74 6.76
C TYR A 8 -12.32 -18.91 5.95
N MET A 9 -12.64 -18.60 4.68
CA MET A 9 -11.77 -17.75 3.86
C MET A 9 -11.72 -16.30 4.39
N ARG A 10 -12.84 -15.72 4.83
CA ARG A 10 -12.84 -14.39 5.46
C ARG A 10 -12.03 -14.37 6.75
N GLU A 11 -12.07 -15.46 7.54
CA GLU A 11 -11.21 -15.59 8.71
C GLU A 11 -9.72 -15.65 8.32
N ALA A 12 -9.36 -16.40 7.27
CA ALA A 12 -8.00 -16.40 6.75
C ALA A 12 -7.55 -15.02 6.24
N LEU A 13 -8.43 -14.28 5.55
CA LEU A 13 -8.18 -12.89 5.14
C LEU A 13 -7.97 -11.97 6.35
N HIS A 14 -8.77 -12.13 7.40
CA HIS A 14 -8.61 -11.37 8.64
C HIS A 14 -7.26 -11.63 9.30
N LEU A 15 -6.80 -12.88 9.37
CA LEU A 15 -5.48 -13.23 9.90
C LEU A 15 -4.34 -12.55 9.12
N ALA A 16 -4.45 -12.47 7.80
CA ALA A 16 -3.44 -11.81 6.97
C ALA A 16 -3.27 -10.31 7.32
N GLU A 17 -4.33 -9.64 7.81
CA GLU A 17 -4.29 -8.22 8.20
C GLU A 17 -3.32 -7.93 9.35
N PHE A 18 -3.05 -8.90 10.24
CA PHE A 18 -2.10 -8.71 11.33
C PHE A 18 -0.68 -8.36 10.87
N ALA A 19 -0.34 -8.70 9.63
CA ALA A 19 0.97 -8.41 9.03
C ALA A 19 0.97 -7.18 8.10
N ARG A 20 -0.13 -6.39 8.05
CA ARG A 20 -0.23 -5.21 7.17
C ARG A 20 0.96 -4.26 7.39
N GLY A 21 1.60 -3.88 6.28
CA GLY A 21 2.81 -3.04 6.27
C GLY A 21 4.10 -3.73 6.71
N ARG A 22 4.10 -5.05 6.94
CA ARG A 22 5.28 -5.81 7.41
C ARG A 22 5.81 -6.82 6.39
N THR A 23 4.98 -7.26 5.44
CA THR A 23 5.33 -8.34 4.51
C THR A 23 6.03 -7.86 3.24
N SER A 24 5.96 -6.57 2.91
CA SER A 24 6.53 -6.05 1.65
C SER A 24 8.00 -6.49 1.44
N PRO A 25 8.35 -6.94 0.21
CA PRO A 25 7.52 -6.95 -1.00
C PRO A 25 6.59 -8.18 -1.14
N ASN A 26 6.56 -9.08 -0.16
CA ASN A 26 5.69 -10.27 -0.18
C ASN A 26 4.21 -9.89 0.04
N PRO A 27 3.28 -10.73 -0.45
CA PRO A 27 1.85 -10.54 -0.24
C PRO A 27 1.44 -10.76 1.22
N LEU A 28 0.28 -10.22 1.58
CA LEU A 28 -0.46 -10.57 2.78
C LEU A 28 -1.12 -11.94 2.57
N VAL A 29 -0.71 -12.95 3.35
CA VAL A 29 -1.28 -14.29 3.25
C VAL A 29 -1.71 -14.78 4.63
N GLY A 30 -2.92 -15.31 4.69
CA GLY A 30 -3.46 -16.03 5.85
C GLY A 30 -3.86 -17.45 5.47
N ALA A 31 -3.80 -18.34 6.43
CA ALA A 31 -4.14 -19.75 6.24
C ALA A 31 -4.88 -20.31 7.46
N LEU A 32 -5.89 -21.14 7.21
CA LEU A 32 -6.61 -21.93 8.23
C LEU A 32 -6.57 -23.40 7.86
N ILE A 33 -6.48 -24.26 8.85
CA ILE A 33 -6.67 -25.70 8.70
C ILE A 33 -7.92 -26.10 9.46
N VAL A 34 -8.87 -26.70 8.72
CA VAL A 34 -10.18 -27.13 9.23
C VAL A 34 -10.31 -28.62 9.11
N ARG A 35 -10.67 -29.29 10.21
CA ARG A 35 -10.95 -30.71 10.25
C ARG A 35 -12.31 -30.94 10.90
N ASP A 36 -13.15 -31.73 10.25
CA ASP A 36 -14.49 -32.06 10.74
C ASP A 36 -15.32 -30.84 11.16
N GLY A 37 -15.24 -29.76 10.36
CA GLY A 37 -15.92 -28.48 10.61
C GLY A 37 -15.31 -27.60 11.72
N THR A 38 -14.18 -28.02 12.31
CA THR A 38 -13.51 -27.27 13.38
C THR A 38 -12.18 -26.72 12.91
N VAL A 39 -11.90 -25.45 13.20
CA VAL A 39 -10.58 -24.84 12.97
C VAL A 39 -9.57 -25.44 13.95
N VAL A 40 -8.61 -26.21 13.45
CA VAL A 40 -7.58 -26.87 14.26
C VAL A 40 -6.26 -26.11 14.27
N ALA A 41 -6.01 -25.24 13.30
CA ALA A 41 -4.82 -24.39 13.26
C ALA A 41 -5.02 -23.18 12.34
N SER A 42 -4.22 -22.16 12.60
CA SER A 42 -4.16 -20.94 11.82
C SER A 42 -2.72 -20.42 11.65
N GLY A 43 -2.50 -19.60 10.63
CA GLY A 43 -1.23 -18.98 10.38
C GLY A 43 -1.35 -17.82 9.44
N TRP A 44 -0.38 -16.90 9.48
CA TRP A 44 -0.24 -15.82 8.53
C TRP A 44 1.23 -15.54 8.24
N HIS A 45 1.53 -14.98 7.08
CA HIS A 45 2.87 -14.53 6.75
C HIS A 45 3.17 -13.26 7.54
N ARG A 46 4.14 -13.31 8.44
CA ARG A 46 4.35 -12.24 9.44
C ARG A 46 5.23 -11.11 8.91
N ALA A 47 6.30 -11.46 8.20
CA ALA A 47 7.25 -10.50 7.65
C ALA A 47 8.04 -11.12 6.48
N ALA A 48 8.60 -10.27 5.61
CA ALA A 48 9.46 -10.71 4.52
C ALA A 48 10.66 -11.52 5.07
N GLY A 49 10.88 -12.70 4.48
CA GLY A 49 11.96 -13.62 4.89
C GLY A 49 11.56 -14.63 5.97
N GLU A 50 10.41 -14.47 6.63
CA GLU A 50 9.85 -15.46 7.54
C GLU A 50 9.07 -16.57 6.82
N PRO A 51 8.71 -17.67 7.50
CA PRO A 51 7.87 -18.73 6.92
C PRO A 51 6.53 -18.18 6.40
N HIS A 52 6.01 -18.81 5.36
CA HIS A 52 4.71 -18.49 4.80
C HIS A 52 3.56 -18.95 5.71
N ALA A 53 2.35 -18.44 5.47
CA ALA A 53 1.16 -18.70 6.28
C ALA A 53 0.86 -20.20 6.43
N GLU A 54 0.97 -20.95 5.32
CA GLU A 54 0.72 -22.39 5.27
C GLU A 54 1.66 -23.14 6.20
N VAL A 55 2.95 -22.73 6.23
CA VAL A 55 3.96 -23.38 7.09
C VAL A 55 3.65 -23.13 8.58
N HIS A 56 3.18 -21.93 8.94
CA HIS A 56 2.76 -21.63 10.31
C HIS A 56 1.54 -22.48 10.70
N ALA A 57 0.51 -22.53 9.84
CA ALA A 57 -0.70 -23.31 10.07
C ALA A 57 -0.39 -24.80 10.18
N LEU A 58 0.42 -25.37 9.26
CA LEU A 58 0.78 -26.77 9.27
C LEU A 58 1.61 -27.17 10.50
N ARG A 59 2.55 -26.34 10.93
CA ARG A 59 3.33 -26.56 12.16
C ARG A 59 2.43 -26.58 13.40
N MET A 60 1.44 -25.70 13.45
CA MET A 60 0.49 -25.62 14.55
C MET A 60 -0.46 -26.83 14.56
N ALA A 61 -0.92 -27.27 13.38
CA ALA A 61 -1.84 -28.42 13.26
C ALA A 61 -1.18 -29.76 13.60
N GLY A 62 0.10 -29.94 13.25
CA GLY A 62 0.78 -31.23 13.39
C GLY A 62 0.00 -32.36 12.72
N GLU A 63 -0.24 -33.45 13.40
CA GLU A 63 -0.99 -34.63 12.90
C GLU A 63 -2.47 -34.33 12.58
N LEU A 64 -3.04 -33.26 13.14
CA LEU A 64 -4.44 -32.85 12.84
C LEU A 64 -4.58 -32.32 11.40
N ALA A 65 -3.48 -32.02 10.71
CA ALA A 65 -3.50 -31.61 9.31
C ALA A 65 -3.91 -32.77 8.37
N ARG A 66 -3.63 -34.02 8.74
CA ARG A 66 -3.93 -35.18 7.90
C ARG A 66 -5.43 -35.33 7.68
N GLY A 67 -5.86 -35.37 6.43
CA GLY A 67 -7.28 -35.47 6.05
C GLY A 67 -8.07 -34.17 6.20
N ALA A 68 -7.44 -33.08 6.61
CA ALA A 68 -8.09 -31.79 6.79
C ALA A 68 -8.20 -30.96 5.47
N THR A 69 -8.92 -29.86 5.54
CA THR A 69 -9.02 -28.83 4.50
C THR A 69 -8.13 -27.63 4.88
N LEU A 70 -7.30 -27.17 3.95
CA LEU A 70 -6.54 -25.93 4.06
C LEU A 70 -7.27 -24.81 3.30
N TYR A 71 -7.55 -23.71 3.97
CA TYR A 71 -7.97 -22.43 3.37
C TYR A 71 -6.77 -21.49 3.32
N VAL A 72 -6.48 -20.92 2.17
CA VAL A 72 -5.35 -19.99 1.99
C VAL A 72 -5.72 -18.86 1.06
N THR A 73 -5.35 -17.64 1.43
CA THR A 73 -5.78 -16.43 0.71
C THR A 73 -5.07 -16.19 -0.61
N LEU A 74 -3.94 -16.86 -0.84
CA LEU A 74 -3.17 -16.82 -2.09
C LEU A 74 -2.66 -18.23 -2.43
N GLU A 75 -2.47 -18.51 -3.71
CA GLU A 75 -1.94 -19.79 -4.22
C GLU A 75 -0.65 -20.21 -3.49
N PRO A 76 -0.55 -21.42 -2.93
CA PRO A 76 0.67 -21.95 -2.32
C PRO A 76 1.83 -21.98 -3.32
N CYS A 77 2.98 -21.45 -2.94
CA CYS A 77 4.13 -21.35 -3.83
C CYS A 77 4.66 -22.74 -4.24
N ALA A 78 5.11 -22.86 -5.51
CA ALA A 78 5.70 -24.06 -6.10
C ALA A 78 7.23 -23.99 -6.26
N HIS A 79 7.81 -22.79 -6.14
CA HIS A 79 9.27 -22.58 -6.34
C HIS A 79 10.03 -22.71 -5.03
N GLN A 80 11.32 -23.06 -5.15
CA GLN A 80 12.22 -23.11 -4.01
C GLN A 80 12.74 -21.69 -3.73
N GLY A 81 12.22 -21.07 -2.67
CA GLY A 81 12.74 -19.83 -2.14
C GLY A 81 13.71 -20.07 -0.97
N ARG A 82 13.70 -19.19 0.02
CA ARG A 82 14.46 -19.37 1.28
C ARG A 82 13.93 -20.55 2.11
N THR A 83 12.67 -20.88 1.95
CA THR A 83 12.00 -22.10 2.47
C THR A 83 11.56 -22.96 1.29
N GLY A 84 11.37 -24.27 1.52
CA GLY A 84 10.85 -25.17 0.47
C GLY A 84 9.45 -24.74 0.01
N PRO A 85 8.99 -25.22 -1.18
CA PRO A 85 7.67 -24.88 -1.71
C PRO A 85 6.54 -25.23 -0.76
N CYS A 86 5.63 -24.28 -0.49
CA CYS A 86 4.47 -24.52 0.38
C CYS A 86 3.58 -25.65 -0.13
N ALA A 87 3.39 -25.78 -1.45
CA ALA A 87 2.63 -26.88 -2.04
C ALA A 87 3.19 -28.25 -1.62
N LYS A 88 4.53 -28.44 -1.59
CA LYS A 88 5.14 -29.68 -1.09
C LYS A 88 4.87 -29.91 0.40
N ALA A 89 4.91 -28.86 1.22
CA ALA A 89 4.63 -29.00 2.64
C ALA A 89 3.16 -29.39 2.89
N VAL A 90 2.23 -28.84 2.12
CA VAL A 90 0.79 -29.18 2.15
C VAL A 90 0.57 -30.64 1.79
N ILE A 91 1.20 -31.13 0.71
CA ILE A 91 1.14 -32.54 0.29
C ILE A 91 1.71 -33.45 1.38
N ALA A 92 2.89 -33.14 1.91
CA ALA A 92 3.54 -33.95 2.93
C ALA A 92 2.75 -34.05 4.24
N ALA A 93 1.99 -33.00 4.58
CA ALA A 93 1.12 -32.96 5.75
C ALA A 93 -0.16 -33.83 5.59
N GLY A 94 -0.46 -34.33 4.38
CA GLY A 94 -1.61 -35.15 4.10
C GLY A 94 -2.94 -34.36 4.09
N ILE A 95 -2.92 -33.09 3.74
CA ILE A 95 -4.11 -32.30 3.43
C ILE A 95 -4.82 -32.94 2.25
N THR A 96 -6.16 -33.04 2.29
CA THR A 96 -6.96 -33.67 1.23
C THR A 96 -7.73 -32.65 0.37
N ARG A 97 -7.96 -31.46 0.87
CA ARG A 97 -8.65 -30.37 0.16
C ARG A 97 -7.98 -29.04 0.41
N VAL A 98 -7.83 -28.23 -0.63
CA VAL A 98 -7.27 -26.87 -0.53
C VAL A 98 -8.24 -25.88 -1.18
N VAL A 99 -8.62 -24.84 -0.43
CA VAL A 99 -9.46 -23.74 -0.90
C VAL A 99 -8.57 -22.49 -1.01
N VAL A 100 -8.48 -21.93 -2.22
CA VAL A 100 -7.63 -20.80 -2.55
C VAL A 100 -8.49 -19.60 -2.92
N ALA A 101 -8.25 -18.44 -2.30
CA ALA A 101 -8.97 -17.24 -2.66
C ALA A 101 -8.51 -16.68 -4.01
N LEU A 102 -7.20 -16.56 -4.20
CA LEU A 102 -6.61 -15.89 -5.37
C LEU A 102 -5.46 -16.73 -5.94
N ARG A 103 -5.44 -16.90 -7.27
CA ARG A 103 -4.26 -17.38 -7.98
C ARG A 103 -3.16 -16.32 -7.96
N ASP A 104 -1.93 -16.75 -7.82
CA ASP A 104 -0.78 -15.84 -7.86
C ASP A 104 -0.58 -15.36 -9.31
N PRO A 105 -0.63 -14.03 -9.60
CA PRO A 105 -0.41 -13.52 -10.95
C PRO A 105 1.07 -13.51 -11.35
N ASN A 106 1.99 -13.78 -10.42
CA ASN A 106 3.42 -13.85 -10.71
C ASN A 106 3.71 -14.95 -11.75
N PRO A 107 4.24 -14.63 -12.94
CA PRO A 107 4.53 -15.63 -13.98
C PRO A 107 5.41 -16.79 -13.52
N LEU A 108 6.19 -16.59 -12.45
CA LEU A 108 7.02 -17.64 -11.84
C LEU A 108 6.23 -18.63 -10.98
N VAL A 109 5.01 -18.28 -10.57
CA VAL A 109 4.13 -19.11 -9.70
C VAL A 109 2.90 -19.57 -10.46
N ALA A 110 2.17 -18.65 -11.01
CA ALA A 110 0.92 -18.73 -11.82
C ALA A 110 0.39 -20.14 -12.11
N GLY A 111 -0.40 -20.71 -11.21
CA GLY A 111 -1.05 -22.01 -11.36
C GLY A 111 -0.17 -23.23 -11.10
N ARG A 112 1.15 -23.06 -10.88
CA ARG A 112 2.07 -24.19 -10.64
C ARG A 112 1.86 -24.85 -9.28
N GLY A 113 1.54 -24.06 -8.26
CA GLY A 113 1.21 -24.56 -6.93
C GLY A 113 -0.07 -25.38 -6.95
N ILE A 114 -1.10 -24.87 -7.59
CA ILE A 114 -2.38 -25.55 -7.80
C ILE A 114 -2.17 -26.85 -8.56
N ALA A 115 -1.49 -26.82 -9.72
CA ALA A 115 -1.22 -28.02 -10.51
C ALA A 115 -0.43 -29.09 -9.73
N MET A 116 0.50 -28.70 -8.86
CA MET A 116 1.25 -29.62 -8.00
C MET A 116 0.34 -30.30 -6.97
N LEU A 117 -0.62 -29.57 -6.38
CA LEU A 117 -1.58 -30.11 -5.42
C LEU A 117 -2.55 -31.09 -6.10
N GLU A 118 -3.09 -30.72 -7.26
CA GLU A 118 -3.99 -31.55 -8.07
C GLU A 118 -3.30 -32.84 -8.54
N ALA A 119 -2.05 -32.77 -8.99
CA ALA A 119 -1.24 -33.92 -9.38
C ALA A 119 -0.98 -34.90 -8.21
N ALA A 120 -1.01 -34.40 -6.97
CA ALA A 120 -0.92 -35.24 -5.76
C ALA A 120 -2.28 -35.80 -5.30
N GLY A 121 -3.36 -35.57 -6.05
CA GLY A 121 -4.71 -36.05 -5.74
C GLY A 121 -5.46 -35.19 -4.72
N ILE A 122 -5.03 -33.98 -4.46
CA ILE A 122 -5.69 -33.04 -3.55
C ILE A 122 -6.79 -32.29 -4.33
N GLU A 123 -8.00 -32.23 -3.76
CA GLU A 123 -9.10 -31.43 -4.29
C GLU A 123 -8.73 -29.93 -4.14
N VAL A 124 -8.76 -29.16 -5.23
CA VAL A 124 -8.47 -27.72 -5.20
C VAL A 124 -9.67 -26.92 -5.66
N VAL A 125 -10.15 -25.99 -4.81
CA VAL A 125 -11.21 -25.01 -5.11
C VAL A 125 -10.59 -23.63 -5.15
N THR A 126 -10.87 -22.85 -6.20
CA THR A 126 -10.30 -21.51 -6.38
C THR A 126 -11.37 -20.42 -6.49
N GLY A 127 -11.04 -19.19 -6.13
CA GLY A 127 -11.91 -18.02 -6.32
C GLY A 127 -12.82 -17.69 -5.16
N VAL A 128 -12.70 -18.36 -4.02
CA VAL A 128 -13.51 -18.07 -2.84
C VAL A 128 -13.05 -16.76 -2.20
N CYS A 129 -13.94 -15.77 -2.08
CA CYS A 129 -13.65 -14.40 -1.62
C CYS A 129 -12.54 -13.70 -2.46
N ALA A 130 -12.48 -13.96 -3.77
CA ALA A 130 -11.42 -13.43 -4.64
C ALA A 130 -11.40 -11.90 -4.70
N VAL A 131 -12.54 -11.24 -4.63
CA VAL A 131 -12.65 -9.78 -4.65
C VAL A 131 -12.00 -9.17 -3.41
N GLU A 132 -12.32 -9.71 -2.23
CA GLU A 132 -11.74 -9.29 -0.96
C GLU A 132 -10.22 -9.54 -0.92
N ALA A 133 -9.78 -10.71 -1.40
CA ALA A 133 -8.35 -11.06 -1.48
C ALA A 133 -7.58 -10.12 -2.43
N ARG A 134 -8.15 -9.75 -3.60
CA ARG A 134 -7.57 -8.77 -4.52
C ARG A 134 -7.43 -7.38 -3.88
N ARG A 135 -8.48 -6.91 -3.19
CA ARG A 135 -8.45 -5.61 -2.49
C ARG A 135 -7.38 -5.58 -1.41
N GLN A 136 -7.25 -6.66 -0.65
CA GLN A 136 -6.25 -6.79 0.41
C GLN A 136 -4.83 -6.79 -0.14
N ASN A 137 -4.57 -7.49 -1.23
CA ASN A 137 -3.26 -7.66 -1.85
C ASN A 137 -2.99 -6.71 -3.03
N ALA A 138 -3.81 -5.66 -3.21
CA ALA A 138 -3.70 -4.80 -4.40
C ALA A 138 -2.28 -4.20 -4.59
N ALA A 139 -1.57 -3.86 -3.52
CA ALA A 139 -0.20 -3.35 -3.60
C ALA A 139 0.76 -4.40 -4.20
N PHE A 140 0.74 -5.61 -3.68
CA PHE A 140 1.51 -6.73 -4.22
C PHE A 140 1.15 -7.03 -5.68
N LEU A 141 -0.15 -7.12 -5.98
CA LEU A 141 -0.65 -7.43 -7.31
C LEU A 141 -0.22 -6.37 -8.34
N THR A 142 -0.34 -5.08 -8.00
CA THR A 142 0.12 -3.99 -8.85
C THR A 142 1.62 -4.08 -9.09
N TRP A 143 2.41 -4.23 -8.02
CA TRP A 143 3.86 -4.27 -8.13
C TRP A 143 4.36 -5.47 -8.95
N VAL A 144 3.86 -6.68 -8.70
CA VAL A 144 4.31 -7.89 -9.39
C VAL A 144 3.95 -7.91 -10.89
N THR A 145 2.90 -7.17 -11.28
CA THR A 145 2.45 -7.11 -12.67
C THR A 145 3.00 -5.91 -13.44
N THR A 146 3.34 -4.81 -12.75
CA THR A 146 3.74 -3.55 -13.40
C THR A 146 5.17 -3.12 -13.05
N ASN A 147 5.79 -3.74 -12.05
CA ASN A 147 7.04 -3.30 -11.42
C ASN A 147 6.99 -1.86 -10.88
N ARG A 148 5.81 -1.38 -10.48
CA ARG A 148 5.55 -0.06 -9.90
C ARG A 148 4.71 -0.20 -8.63
N PRO A 149 4.87 0.69 -7.64
CA PRO A 149 4.03 0.67 -6.44
C PRO A 149 2.57 1.01 -6.77
N LEU A 150 1.65 0.47 -5.99
CA LEU A 150 0.27 0.96 -5.92
C LEU A 150 0.29 2.36 -5.32
N VAL A 151 -0.27 3.33 -6.04
CA VAL A 151 -0.29 4.75 -5.63
C VAL A 151 -1.61 5.08 -4.97
N THR A 152 -1.56 5.44 -3.69
CA THR A 152 -2.69 5.99 -2.95
C THR A 152 -2.52 7.50 -2.78
N LEU A 153 -3.40 8.30 -3.36
CA LEU A 153 -3.44 9.74 -3.17
C LEU A 153 -4.31 10.05 -1.95
N LYS A 154 -3.70 10.65 -0.92
CA LYS A 154 -4.41 11.08 0.29
C LYS A 154 -4.58 12.59 0.28
N THR A 155 -5.80 13.05 0.53
CA THR A 155 -6.14 14.46 0.76
C THR A 155 -6.83 14.64 2.11
N ALA A 156 -6.75 15.85 2.66
CA ALA A 156 -7.53 16.27 3.82
C ALA A 156 -7.98 17.71 3.58
N MET A 157 -9.29 17.94 3.59
CA MET A 157 -9.89 19.22 3.21
C MET A 157 -11.11 19.55 4.05
N THR A 158 -11.51 20.80 4.02
CA THR A 158 -12.79 21.27 4.54
C THR A 158 -13.94 20.80 3.63
N LEU A 159 -15.20 20.93 4.08
CA LEU A 159 -16.37 20.56 3.29
C LEU A 159 -16.50 21.40 1.99
N ASP A 160 -15.99 22.65 1.99
CA ASP A 160 -15.89 23.51 0.81
C ASP A 160 -14.57 23.35 0.04
N GLY A 161 -13.82 22.25 0.27
CA GLY A 161 -12.67 21.84 -0.53
C GLY A 161 -11.40 22.64 -0.29
N LYS A 162 -11.16 23.17 0.90
CA LYS A 162 -9.93 23.93 1.22
C LYS A 162 -8.96 23.11 2.06
N ILE A 163 -7.65 23.24 1.76
CA ILE A 163 -6.55 22.60 2.51
C ILE A 163 -5.78 23.57 3.39
N GLY A 164 -6.17 24.83 3.40
CA GLY A 164 -5.61 25.91 4.21
C GLY A 164 -6.35 27.20 3.96
N SER A 165 -6.16 28.21 4.83
CA SER A 165 -6.71 29.54 4.66
C SER A 165 -5.98 30.31 3.56
N HIS A 166 -6.54 31.44 3.12
CA HIS A 166 -5.86 32.36 2.21
C HIS A 166 -4.56 32.95 2.78
N THR A 167 -4.36 32.91 4.10
CA THR A 167 -3.12 33.35 4.77
C THR A 167 -2.10 32.22 4.93
N GLY A 168 -2.41 30.97 4.48
CA GLY A 168 -1.53 29.83 4.56
C GLY A 168 -1.66 28.98 5.85
N ALA A 169 -2.56 29.34 6.78
CA ALA A 169 -2.80 28.53 7.96
C ALA A 169 -3.54 27.22 7.57
N SER A 170 -2.94 26.06 7.88
CA SER A 170 -3.43 24.75 7.49
C SER A 170 -3.68 23.78 8.65
N ARG A 171 -3.42 24.17 9.91
CA ARG A 171 -3.49 23.28 11.08
C ARG A 171 -4.56 23.75 12.07
N TRP A 172 -5.50 22.89 12.51
CA TRP A 172 -5.76 21.52 11.99
C TRP A 172 -7.09 21.57 11.25
N ILE A 173 -7.16 20.97 10.07
CA ILE A 173 -8.42 20.87 9.30
C ILE A 173 -9.22 19.67 9.80
N THR A 174 -8.59 18.51 9.89
CA THR A 174 -9.24 17.26 10.32
C THR A 174 -8.99 16.94 11.79
N GLY A 175 -9.89 16.18 12.39
CA GLY A 175 -9.86 15.73 13.76
C GLY A 175 -8.70 14.78 14.10
N GLU A 176 -8.61 14.38 15.36
CA GLU A 176 -7.53 13.54 15.86
C GLU A 176 -7.61 12.11 15.31
N GLU A 177 -8.81 11.56 15.25
CA GLU A 177 -9.07 10.22 14.72
C GLU A 177 -8.69 10.11 13.24
N ALA A 178 -9.00 11.12 12.44
CA ALA A 178 -8.59 11.18 11.04
C ALA A 178 -7.07 11.27 10.90
N ARG A 179 -6.39 12.05 11.75
CA ARG A 179 -4.92 12.10 11.77
C ARG A 179 -4.31 10.77 12.20
N LEU A 180 -4.92 10.06 13.16
CA LEU A 180 -4.50 8.72 13.55
C LEU A 180 -4.62 7.75 12.37
N ARG A 181 -5.74 7.78 11.64
CA ARG A 181 -5.92 6.98 10.43
C ARG A 181 -4.81 7.26 9.38
N VAL A 182 -4.40 8.51 9.21
CA VAL A 182 -3.27 8.86 8.33
C VAL A 182 -1.96 8.23 8.83
N HIS A 183 -1.72 8.18 10.13
CA HIS A 183 -0.55 7.50 10.67
C HIS A 183 -0.61 5.97 10.48
N GLU A 184 -1.78 5.35 10.53
CA GLU A 184 -1.96 3.94 10.16
C GLU A 184 -1.67 3.70 8.67
N MET A 185 -2.10 4.62 7.79
CA MET A 185 -1.78 4.55 6.36
C MET A 185 -0.27 4.65 6.11
N ARG A 186 0.44 5.53 6.83
CA ARG A 186 1.91 5.64 6.76
C ARG A 186 2.60 4.37 7.24
N ASP A 187 2.12 3.78 8.34
CA ASP A 187 2.62 2.52 8.90
C ASP A 187 2.48 1.35 7.92
N ALA A 188 1.43 1.36 7.11
CA ALA A 188 1.15 0.34 6.12
C ALA A 188 1.85 0.55 4.77
N SER A 189 2.40 1.76 4.51
CA SER A 189 3.01 2.12 3.24
C SER A 189 4.53 1.87 3.23
N ASP A 190 5.09 1.54 2.07
CA ASP A 190 6.54 1.39 1.90
C ASP A 190 7.21 2.74 1.68
N ALA A 191 6.55 3.64 0.96
CA ALA A 191 7.03 4.99 0.72
C ALA A 191 5.93 6.04 0.92
N ILE A 192 6.35 7.25 1.32
CA ILE A 192 5.53 8.47 1.38
C ILE A 192 6.15 9.55 0.52
N LEU A 193 5.33 10.24 -0.28
CA LEU A 193 5.81 11.25 -1.22
C LEU A 193 5.12 12.59 -1.00
N VAL A 194 5.94 13.64 -0.98
CA VAL A 194 5.51 15.04 -0.98
C VAL A 194 6.26 15.85 -2.04
N GLY A 195 5.75 17.01 -2.39
CA GLY A 195 6.50 17.99 -3.19
C GLY A 195 7.30 18.94 -2.31
N ILE A 196 8.30 19.57 -2.89
CA ILE A 196 9.13 20.61 -2.21
C ILE A 196 8.29 21.73 -1.60
N GLY A 197 7.16 22.10 -2.21
CA GLY A 197 6.27 23.11 -1.64
C GLY A 197 5.75 22.74 -0.25
N THR A 198 5.41 21.48 -0.01
CA THR A 198 4.98 20.97 1.32
C THR A 198 6.13 21.04 2.32
N VAL A 199 7.36 20.71 1.90
CA VAL A 199 8.53 20.80 2.78
C VAL A 199 8.81 22.23 3.22
N LEU A 200 8.77 23.18 2.28
CA LEU A 200 9.01 24.61 2.54
C LEU A 200 7.90 25.24 3.41
N ALA A 201 6.65 24.80 3.26
CA ALA A 201 5.53 25.36 4.01
C ALA A 201 5.40 24.78 5.43
N ASP A 202 5.60 23.48 5.61
CA ASP A 202 5.20 22.77 6.82
C ASP A 202 6.37 22.16 7.60
N ASP A 203 7.56 22.07 7.01
CA ASP A 203 8.72 21.33 7.55
C ASP A 203 8.31 19.99 8.19
N PRO A 204 7.72 19.06 7.41
CA PRO A 204 7.09 17.87 7.96
C PRO A 204 8.14 16.79 8.29
N SER A 205 7.90 16.01 9.35
CA SER A 205 8.72 14.82 9.64
C SER A 205 8.32 13.60 8.80
N LEU A 206 7.09 13.54 8.29
CA LEU A 206 6.53 12.40 7.52
C LEU A 206 6.68 11.03 8.20
N THR A 207 6.70 11.01 9.52
CA THR A 207 6.86 9.82 10.34
C THR A 207 5.50 9.24 10.75
N THR A 208 5.52 7.97 11.12
CA THR A 208 4.40 7.26 11.72
C THR A 208 4.41 7.48 13.24
N ARG A 209 3.28 7.90 13.80
CA ARG A 209 3.09 8.10 15.24
C ARG A 209 1.80 7.40 15.67
N LEU A 210 1.93 6.23 16.29
CA LEU A 210 0.81 5.42 16.78
C LEU A 210 0.84 5.41 18.32
N PRO A 211 -0.29 5.64 19.00
CA PRO A 211 -0.29 5.84 20.45
C PRO A 211 0.03 4.57 21.25
N HIS A 212 -0.25 3.38 20.68
CA HIS A 212 -0.22 2.13 21.45
C HIS A 212 0.83 1.11 20.97
N ARG A 213 1.59 1.43 19.91
CA ARG A 213 2.63 0.55 19.36
C ARG A 213 3.67 1.34 18.58
N ALA A 214 4.86 0.78 18.46
CA ALA A 214 5.85 1.29 17.52
C ALA A 214 5.34 1.12 16.07
N GLY A 215 5.38 2.20 15.29
CA GLY A 215 5.07 2.19 13.88
C GLY A 215 6.31 1.99 13.01
N LYS A 216 6.11 1.49 11.77
CA LYS A 216 7.13 1.52 10.72
C LYS A 216 7.09 2.89 10.05
N ASN A 217 8.22 3.55 9.90
CA ASN A 217 8.31 4.76 9.09
C ASN A 217 8.52 4.37 7.61
N PRO A 218 7.74 4.93 6.68
CA PRO A 218 7.96 4.74 5.25
C PRO A 218 9.23 5.45 4.77
N LEU A 219 9.75 5.02 3.62
CA LEU A 219 10.76 5.77 2.86
C LEU A 219 10.18 7.13 2.47
N ARG A 220 10.84 8.23 2.88
CA ARG A 220 10.39 9.60 2.58
C ARG A 220 10.93 10.04 1.23
N VAL A 221 10.05 10.46 0.32
CA VAL A 221 10.40 10.92 -1.03
C VAL A 221 9.95 12.37 -1.21
N VAL A 222 10.86 13.24 -1.62
CA VAL A 222 10.55 14.64 -1.93
C VAL A 222 10.78 14.88 -3.43
N LEU A 223 9.76 15.37 -4.13
CA LEU A 223 9.89 15.84 -5.52
C LEU A 223 10.45 17.27 -5.48
N ASP A 224 11.71 17.44 -5.85
CA ASP A 224 12.42 18.72 -5.79
C ASP A 224 13.38 18.90 -6.96
N SER A 225 12.88 19.19 -8.14
CA SER A 225 13.67 19.28 -9.38
C SER A 225 14.92 20.15 -9.28
N ALA A 226 14.93 21.18 -8.42
CA ALA A 226 16.02 22.15 -8.31
C ALA A 226 16.84 22.06 -7.00
N ALA A 227 16.66 20.98 -6.22
CA ALA A 227 17.31 20.79 -4.92
C ALA A 227 17.13 21.99 -3.97
N ARG A 228 15.90 22.48 -3.81
CA ARG A 228 15.54 23.60 -2.93
C ARG A 228 15.25 23.19 -1.49
N THR A 229 15.21 21.88 -1.21
CA THR A 229 14.98 21.33 0.13
C THR A 229 16.01 21.94 1.10
N PRO A 230 15.58 22.57 2.21
CA PRO A 230 16.49 23.07 3.22
C PRO A 230 17.31 21.92 3.80
N HIS A 231 18.62 22.12 3.91
CA HIS A 231 19.53 21.11 4.43
C HIS A 231 19.32 20.81 5.92
N ASP A 232 18.67 21.72 6.64
CA ASP A 232 18.26 21.64 8.04
C ASP A 232 16.79 21.19 8.22
N ALA A 233 16.07 20.91 7.13
CA ALA A 233 14.70 20.41 7.20
C ALA A 233 14.63 19.13 8.07
N ARG A 234 13.56 18.99 8.87
CA ARG A 234 13.38 17.85 9.79
C ARG A 234 13.55 16.50 9.10
N LEU A 235 12.89 16.32 7.93
CA LEU A 235 12.98 15.07 7.18
C LEU A 235 14.42 14.73 6.70
N VAL A 236 15.35 15.70 6.67
CA VAL A 236 16.77 15.50 6.33
C VAL A 236 17.57 15.14 7.59
N THR A 237 17.30 15.84 8.71
CA THR A 237 18.18 15.85 9.89
C THR A 237 17.71 14.98 11.05
N ASP A 238 16.44 14.57 11.09
CA ASP A 238 15.86 13.88 12.26
C ASP A 238 16.31 12.41 12.43
N GLY A 239 16.93 11.81 11.40
CA GLY A 239 17.35 10.41 11.42
C GLY A 239 16.23 9.38 11.61
N ALA A 240 14.96 9.82 11.59
CA ALA A 240 13.82 8.97 11.93
C ALA A 240 13.45 7.97 10.83
N ALA A 241 13.77 8.28 9.57
CA ALA A 241 13.55 7.40 8.42
C ALA A 241 14.51 7.75 7.26
N PRO A 242 14.78 6.83 6.34
CA PRO A 242 15.48 7.16 5.09
C PRO A 242 14.76 8.24 4.31
N THR A 243 15.52 9.20 3.74
CA THR A 243 14.97 10.30 2.95
C THR A 243 15.64 10.37 1.59
N VAL A 244 14.83 10.44 0.55
CA VAL A 244 15.25 10.58 -0.84
C VAL A 244 14.73 11.91 -1.39
N ILE A 245 15.64 12.68 -1.97
CA ILE A 245 15.30 13.88 -2.71
C ILE A 245 15.45 13.57 -4.20
N ALA A 246 14.33 13.51 -4.91
CA ALA A 246 14.29 13.33 -6.35
C ALA A 246 14.52 14.69 -7.03
N VAL A 247 15.58 14.78 -7.82
CA VAL A 247 15.98 16.01 -8.52
C VAL A 247 16.01 15.82 -10.04
N SER A 248 16.12 16.90 -10.80
CA SER A 248 16.42 16.87 -12.23
C SER A 248 17.91 17.13 -12.50
N GLU A 249 18.35 16.95 -13.75
CA GLU A 249 19.71 17.27 -14.19
C GLU A 249 20.04 18.78 -14.05
N ARG A 250 19.02 19.63 -13.92
CA ARG A 250 19.17 21.09 -13.69
C ARG A 250 19.39 21.48 -12.23
N ALA A 251 19.40 20.52 -11.30
CA ALA A 251 19.66 20.82 -9.89
C ALA A 251 21.09 21.35 -9.71
N ASP A 252 21.24 22.41 -8.89
CA ASP A 252 22.57 22.94 -8.55
C ASP A 252 23.39 21.86 -7.84
N PRO A 253 24.55 21.44 -8.41
CA PRO A 253 25.39 20.40 -7.81
C PRO A 253 25.81 20.72 -6.36
N ARG A 254 26.04 21.98 -6.02
CA ARG A 254 26.41 22.41 -4.66
C ARG A 254 25.30 22.15 -3.65
N ARG A 255 24.03 22.33 -4.07
CA ARG A 255 22.87 22.02 -3.23
C ARG A 255 22.68 20.51 -3.07
N VAL A 256 22.87 19.77 -4.15
CA VAL A 256 22.83 18.30 -4.14
C VAL A 256 23.88 17.75 -3.17
N ASP A 257 25.14 18.21 -3.26
CA ASP A 257 26.22 17.75 -2.40
C ASP A 257 25.96 18.10 -0.93
N ARG A 258 25.38 19.26 -0.65
CA ARG A 258 25.01 19.66 0.72
C ARG A 258 23.92 18.74 1.30
N LEU A 259 22.88 18.40 0.54
CA LEU A 259 21.83 17.48 0.97
C LEU A 259 22.40 16.08 1.24
N ARG A 260 23.31 15.59 0.38
CA ARG A 260 24.00 14.31 0.61
C ARG A 260 24.86 14.34 1.87
N ALA A 261 25.57 15.43 2.11
CA ALA A 261 26.39 15.62 3.31
C ALA A 261 25.55 15.61 4.60
N CYS A 262 24.26 16.01 4.52
CA CYS A 262 23.32 15.95 5.63
C CYS A 262 22.59 14.60 5.77
N GLY A 263 22.93 13.59 4.96
CA GLY A 263 22.40 12.22 5.08
C GLY A 263 21.22 11.89 4.17
N ALA A 264 20.76 12.81 3.32
CA ALA A 264 19.73 12.49 2.34
C ALA A 264 20.33 11.76 1.12
N GLU A 265 19.63 10.74 0.62
CA GLU A 265 19.91 10.20 -0.70
C GLU A 265 19.38 11.17 -1.75
N VAL A 266 20.19 11.54 -2.75
CA VAL A 266 19.74 12.43 -3.84
C VAL A 266 19.88 11.67 -5.15
N VAL A 267 18.74 11.53 -5.85
CA VAL A 267 18.63 10.80 -7.11
C VAL A 267 18.13 11.69 -8.23
N THR A 268 18.75 11.58 -9.41
CA THR A 268 18.34 12.35 -10.60
C THR A 268 17.33 11.52 -11.41
N LEU A 269 16.08 11.99 -11.46
CA LEU A 269 14.96 11.29 -12.08
C LEU A 269 14.22 12.20 -13.10
N GLY A 270 14.97 12.82 -13.99
CA GLY A 270 14.47 13.63 -15.10
C GLY A 270 15.46 14.67 -15.57
N ALA A 271 15.31 15.15 -16.80
CA ALA A 271 16.20 16.14 -17.39
C ALA A 271 15.86 17.57 -16.89
N GLU A 272 14.71 18.09 -17.27
CA GLU A 272 14.26 19.45 -16.95
C GLU A 272 13.60 19.54 -15.57
N ARG A 273 12.82 18.51 -15.25
CA ARG A 273 12.07 18.35 -14.00
C ARG A 273 12.03 16.87 -13.63
N VAL A 274 11.69 16.58 -12.39
CA VAL A 274 11.45 15.20 -11.97
C VAL A 274 10.29 14.62 -12.76
N GLU A 275 10.50 13.43 -13.33
CA GLU A 275 9.53 12.69 -14.14
C GLU A 275 8.90 11.59 -13.28
N LEU A 276 7.58 11.68 -13.05
CA LEU A 276 6.85 10.72 -12.21
C LEU A 276 7.01 9.25 -12.64
N PRO A 277 7.00 8.91 -13.96
CA PRO A 277 7.27 7.52 -14.38
C PRO A 277 8.60 6.99 -13.85
N ARG A 278 9.67 7.80 -13.92
CA ARG A 278 10.99 7.40 -13.42
C ARG A 278 11.01 7.24 -11.91
N VAL A 279 10.25 8.07 -11.17
CA VAL A 279 10.10 7.92 -9.71
C VAL A 279 9.41 6.60 -9.38
N LEU A 280 8.32 6.26 -10.08
CA LEU A 280 7.58 5.04 -9.85
C LEU A 280 8.39 3.79 -10.21
N ASP A 281 9.11 3.81 -11.34
CA ASP A 281 10.01 2.73 -11.76
C ASP A 281 11.17 2.55 -10.75
N TRP A 282 11.75 3.67 -10.28
CA TRP A 282 12.81 3.67 -9.29
C TRP A 282 12.36 3.07 -7.93
N LEU A 283 11.14 3.40 -7.49
CA LEU A 283 10.54 2.83 -6.29
C LEU A 283 10.25 1.33 -6.47
N GLY A 284 9.66 0.93 -7.60
CA GLY A 284 9.36 -0.47 -7.90
C GLY A 284 10.61 -1.35 -7.92
N ALA A 285 11.72 -0.84 -8.49
CA ALA A 285 13.01 -1.52 -8.52
C ALA A 285 13.67 -1.66 -7.12
N ARG A 286 13.15 -0.99 -6.11
CA ARG A 286 13.54 -1.07 -4.68
C ARG A 286 12.55 -1.86 -3.83
N ASP A 287 11.76 -2.69 -4.47
CA ASP A 287 10.76 -3.51 -3.80
C ASP A 287 9.69 -2.71 -3.02
N CYS A 288 9.51 -1.42 -3.34
CA CYS A 288 8.39 -0.63 -2.81
C CYS A 288 7.12 -1.04 -3.55
N THR A 289 6.22 -1.70 -2.85
CA THR A 289 4.93 -2.16 -3.41
C THR A 289 3.82 -1.11 -3.27
N SER A 290 3.99 -0.15 -2.36
CA SER A 290 2.98 0.86 -2.02
C SER A 290 3.59 2.25 -1.84
N LEU A 291 2.91 3.27 -2.41
CA LEU A 291 3.27 4.67 -2.31
C LEU A 291 2.08 5.49 -1.80
N LEU A 292 2.26 6.17 -0.69
CA LEU A 292 1.32 7.16 -0.15
C LEU A 292 1.72 8.56 -0.62
N VAL A 293 0.89 9.20 -1.44
CA VAL A 293 1.10 10.59 -1.88
C VAL A 293 0.33 11.52 -0.95
N GLU A 294 1.06 12.32 -0.19
CA GLU A 294 0.55 13.40 0.65
C GLU A 294 1.02 14.75 0.11
N GLY A 295 0.91 14.92 -1.19
CA GLY A 295 1.37 16.12 -1.89
C GLY A 295 0.44 17.32 -1.72
N GLY A 296 0.97 18.52 -2.06
CA GLY A 296 0.14 19.69 -2.28
C GLY A 296 -0.55 19.65 -3.66
N ALA A 297 -1.36 20.66 -3.94
CA ALA A 297 -2.23 20.76 -5.12
C ALA A 297 -1.54 20.43 -6.47
N ALA A 298 -0.32 20.94 -6.68
CA ALA A 298 0.42 20.72 -7.93
C ALA A 298 0.91 19.28 -8.10
N VAL A 299 1.41 18.63 -7.03
CA VAL A 299 1.82 17.23 -7.04
C VAL A 299 0.62 16.34 -7.29
N ASN A 300 -0.47 16.58 -6.57
CA ASN A 300 -1.70 15.81 -6.72
C ASN A 300 -2.24 15.88 -8.15
N TRP A 301 -2.25 17.07 -8.75
CA TRP A 301 -2.62 17.22 -10.15
C TRP A 301 -1.70 16.44 -11.10
N SER A 302 -0.38 16.52 -10.89
CA SER A 302 0.58 15.81 -11.74
C SER A 302 0.37 14.30 -11.72
N PHE A 303 0.05 13.73 -10.54
CA PHE A 303 -0.28 12.32 -10.42
C PHE A 303 -1.61 11.96 -11.07
N LEU A 304 -2.65 12.78 -10.89
CA LEU A 304 -3.98 12.54 -11.45
C LEU A 304 -3.98 12.71 -12.98
N SER A 305 -3.46 13.82 -13.49
CA SER A 305 -3.42 14.08 -14.94
C SER A 305 -2.52 13.10 -15.71
N GLY A 306 -1.51 12.54 -15.04
CA GLY A 306 -0.65 11.51 -15.61
C GLY A 306 -1.23 10.08 -15.54
N GLY A 307 -2.38 9.89 -14.89
CA GLY A 307 -2.99 8.56 -14.72
C GLY A 307 -2.21 7.63 -13.77
N TYR A 308 -1.47 8.21 -12.82
CA TYR A 308 -0.60 7.45 -11.91
C TYR A 308 -1.25 7.10 -10.57
N VAL A 309 -2.46 7.55 -10.31
CA VAL A 309 -3.18 7.27 -9.06
C VAL A 309 -4.05 6.04 -9.23
N ASP A 310 -3.92 5.08 -8.32
CA ASP A 310 -4.74 3.87 -8.27
C ASP A 310 -5.90 4.03 -7.29
N ARG A 311 -5.65 4.65 -6.12
CA ARG A 311 -6.63 4.83 -5.04
C ARG A 311 -6.66 6.26 -4.53
N ILE A 312 -7.85 6.69 -4.12
CA ILE A 312 -8.09 7.96 -3.42
C ILE A 312 -8.47 7.66 -1.98
N CYS A 313 -7.94 8.48 -1.05
CA CYS A 313 -8.35 8.56 0.35
C CYS A 313 -8.55 10.04 0.68
N ALA A 314 -9.77 10.53 0.67
CA ALA A 314 -10.12 11.92 0.91
C ALA A 314 -10.81 12.09 2.27
N PHE A 315 -10.13 12.78 3.20
CA PHE A 315 -10.72 13.19 4.47
C PHE A 315 -11.41 14.53 4.29
N ILE A 316 -12.66 14.64 4.75
CA ILE A 316 -13.50 15.84 4.63
C ILE A 316 -13.94 16.25 6.02
N ALA A 317 -13.44 17.39 6.49
CA ALA A 317 -13.82 17.95 7.78
C ALA A 317 -15.15 18.71 7.69
N PRO A 318 -16.01 18.63 8.73
CA PRO A 318 -17.31 19.31 8.76
C PRO A 318 -17.14 20.81 9.09
N MET A 319 -16.32 21.51 8.31
CA MET A 319 -16.08 22.94 8.43
C MET A 319 -16.07 23.62 7.06
N LEU A 320 -16.34 24.92 7.04
CA LEU A 320 -16.28 25.79 5.88
C LEU A 320 -15.22 26.85 6.12
N MET A 321 -14.30 27.03 5.19
CA MET A 321 -13.22 28.00 5.29
C MET A 321 -13.39 29.20 4.36
N GLY A 322 -13.93 28.97 3.16
CA GLY A 322 -14.08 29.98 2.14
C GLY A 322 -12.74 30.47 1.54
N GLY A 323 -12.82 31.62 0.88
CA GLY A 323 -11.65 32.26 0.25
C GLY A 323 -11.38 31.77 -1.17
N MET A 324 -11.43 32.69 -2.15
CA MET A 324 -11.17 32.37 -3.55
C MET A 324 -9.71 31.92 -3.75
N GLU A 325 -8.76 32.56 -3.08
CA GLU A 325 -7.33 32.26 -3.13
C GLU A 325 -6.90 31.16 -2.15
N ALA A 326 -7.83 30.63 -1.33
CA ALA A 326 -7.51 29.54 -0.41
C ALA A 326 -7.20 28.25 -1.20
N PRO A 327 -6.08 27.56 -0.89
CA PRO A 327 -5.63 26.41 -1.67
C PRO A 327 -6.60 25.23 -1.59
N THR A 328 -6.72 24.51 -2.70
CA THR A 328 -7.51 23.28 -2.83
C THR A 328 -6.60 22.06 -2.90
N PRO A 329 -7.12 20.84 -2.64
CA PRO A 329 -6.29 19.63 -2.68
C PRO A 329 -5.75 19.27 -4.07
N ILE A 330 -6.41 19.73 -5.14
CA ILE A 330 -6.05 19.46 -6.52
C ILE A 330 -5.94 20.80 -7.25
N GLY A 331 -4.77 21.07 -7.82
CA GLY A 331 -4.47 22.28 -8.60
C GLY A 331 -4.40 21.99 -10.09
N GLY A 332 -3.47 22.69 -10.78
CA GLY A 332 -3.25 22.55 -12.22
C GLY A 332 -4.32 23.22 -13.07
N VAL A 333 -4.37 22.85 -14.34
CA VAL A 333 -5.33 23.44 -15.30
C VAL A 333 -6.72 22.80 -15.22
N GLY A 334 -6.84 21.63 -14.57
CA GLY A 334 -8.09 20.89 -14.49
C GLY A 334 -8.44 20.14 -15.78
N PHE A 335 -9.60 19.52 -15.82
CA PHE A 335 -10.18 18.91 -17.01
C PHE A 335 -11.13 19.89 -17.69
N ASP A 336 -11.16 19.86 -19.02
CA ASP A 336 -11.91 20.84 -19.84
C ASP A 336 -13.44 20.69 -19.70
N ALA A 337 -13.92 19.52 -19.31
CA ALA A 337 -15.34 19.25 -19.16
C ALA A 337 -15.61 18.19 -18.09
N PRO A 338 -16.81 18.19 -17.46
CA PRO A 338 -17.18 17.18 -16.46
C PRO A 338 -17.07 15.73 -16.97
N GLN A 339 -17.30 15.50 -18.27
CA GLN A 339 -17.22 14.18 -18.92
C GLN A 339 -15.77 13.66 -19.01
N ALA A 340 -14.78 14.56 -18.96
CA ALA A 340 -13.37 14.20 -18.93
C ALA A 340 -12.82 13.97 -17.52
N ALA A 341 -13.63 14.28 -16.48
CA ALA A 341 -13.22 14.12 -15.10
C ALA A 341 -13.03 12.64 -14.72
N LEU A 342 -12.14 12.41 -13.76
CA LEU A 342 -11.90 11.07 -13.22
C LEU A 342 -13.04 10.67 -12.28
N HIS A 343 -13.55 9.45 -12.44
CA HIS A 343 -14.59 8.89 -11.60
C HIS A 343 -14.03 7.83 -10.65
N LEU A 344 -14.54 7.80 -9.42
CA LEU A 344 -14.19 6.75 -8.46
C LEU A 344 -15.07 5.52 -8.69
N HIS A 345 -14.43 4.36 -8.69
CA HIS A 345 -15.06 3.05 -8.63
C HIS A 345 -14.93 2.48 -7.22
N ASP A 346 -15.77 1.53 -6.85
CA ASP A 346 -15.76 0.87 -5.52
C ASP A 346 -15.71 1.87 -4.37
N MET A 347 -16.49 2.94 -4.49
CA MET A 347 -16.50 4.02 -3.51
C MET A 347 -17.07 3.55 -2.18
N HIS A 348 -16.35 3.85 -1.11
CA HIS A 348 -16.78 3.65 0.27
C HIS A 348 -16.68 4.96 1.04
N VAL A 349 -17.67 5.22 1.90
CA VAL A 349 -17.72 6.39 2.78
C VAL A 349 -17.89 5.91 4.21
N GLU A 350 -16.97 6.32 5.08
CA GLU A 350 -17.05 6.05 6.52
C GLU A 350 -16.86 7.32 7.33
N GLN A 351 -17.47 7.37 8.51
CA GLN A 351 -17.23 8.42 9.50
C GLN A 351 -16.03 8.08 10.36
N VAL A 352 -15.06 9.00 10.47
CA VAL A 352 -13.83 8.85 11.27
C VAL A 352 -13.77 10.01 12.27
N GLY A 353 -14.23 9.78 13.48
CA GLY A 353 -14.48 10.84 14.45
C GLY A 353 -15.56 11.79 13.94
N ALA A 354 -15.25 13.08 13.83
CA ALA A 354 -16.16 14.08 13.26
C ALA A 354 -16.06 14.19 11.72
N ASP A 355 -15.00 13.64 11.13
CA ASP A 355 -14.70 13.77 9.70
C ASP A 355 -15.33 12.63 8.89
N LEU A 356 -15.46 12.83 7.58
CA LEU A 356 -15.79 11.79 6.61
C LEU A 356 -14.51 11.34 5.92
N LEU A 357 -14.35 10.02 5.72
CA LEU A 357 -13.35 9.44 4.85
C LEU A 357 -14.03 8.85 3.62
N VAL A 358 -13.71 9.38 2.45
CA VAL A 358 -14.14 8.84 1.16
C VAL A 358 -12.96 8.10 0.54
N THR A 359 -13.13 6.83 0.23
CA THR A 359 -12.14 6.00 -0.46
C THR A 359 -12.71 5.47 -1.76
N GLY A 360 -11.84 5.22 -2.74
CA GLY A 360 -12.24 4.61 -4.01
C GLY A 360 -11.05 4.34 -4.91
N SER A 361 -11.27 3.58 -5.98
CA SER A 361 -10.30 3.28 -7.02
C SER A 361 -10.51 4.19 -8.22
N LEU A 362 -9.43 4.64 -8.87
CA LEU A 362 -9.48 5.35 -10.17
C LEU A 362 -9.30 4.39 -11.36
N ARG A 363 -8.93 3.14 -11.10
CA ARG A 363 -8.88 2.10 -12.11
C ARG A 363 -10.01 1.11 -11.84
N THR A 364 -10.69 0.71 -12.90
CA THR A 364 -11.61 -0.44 -12.81
C THR A 364 -10.79 -1.65 -12.37
N PRO A 365 -11.19 -2.38 -11.33
CA PRO A 365 -10.53 -3.64 -10.99
C PRO A 365 -10.49 -4.49 -12.25
N ALA A 366 -9.31 -4.97 -12.65
CA ALA A 366 -9.21 -5.98 -13.71
C ALA A 366 -10.00 -7.22 -13.26
N GLU A 367 -10.90 -7.70 -14.11
CA GLU A 367 -11.70 -8.91 -13.91
C GLU A 367 -10.83 -10.14 -13.64
#